data_974557bba0648301ace1b7d7e29747aa
#
_entry.id   974557bba0648301ace1b7d7e29747aa
#
_cell.length_a   1.000
_cell.length_b   1.000
_cell.length_c   1.000
_cell.angle_alpha   90.00
_cell.angle_beta   90.00
_cell.angle_gamma   90.00
#
_symmetry.space_group_name_H-M   'P 1'
#
loop_
_entity.id
_entity.type
_entity.pdbx_description
1 polymer ?
#
loop_
_entity_poly.entity_id
_entity_poly.type
_entity_poly.pdbx_seq_one_letter_code
_entity_poly.pdbx_strand_id
1 'polypeptide(L)'
;MQTVLARRRERQATAAPSRQGMFTKPQGLATYLILRPLSDLFLWLWRLERRTEFLYRPWFDRRLRPPLFSAAQALQNVLRKDDQLGLAEERLLPGEEQITRQIIDELAKFTRENWLPGAAQRFGNTKTFGVLRGEFSVLPGLPDHLRHGLFAEAATYPAWVRFSGPGPYAPPDIEDLGQCSVGIKVMGVPGPKLMDDERFTQDLILVSPASFVTPDIVENAKLQRWVRAKAPLAYAINPGDSHLLHLFMQLLYSPMHANPLEVQYYSNVPFLLGKGQAVQYSLKPIPPARTKIPSRPTENYLRDAMIRTLAAGEWGFDFMVQVQTDPHRMPIENASVKWPERLSPYVPVARLRLPAQRFDSDRQLAFADVLRYNPWHSLAAHKPLGNSNRARRQMYWELARLRQAMNQVKHVEPTGAEQFPA
;
A
#
# COMPACT_ATOMS: atom_id res chain seq x y z
N MET A 1 -19.34 -17.71 15.77
CA MET A 1 -18.63 -17.20 14.59
C MET A 1 -19.55 -16.91 13.40
N GLN A 2 -20.48 -17.81 13.04
CA GLN A 2 -21.49 -17.57 11.98
C GLN A 2 -22.39 -16.35 12.24
N THR A 3 -22.79 -16.11 13.49
CA THR A 3 -23.65 -14.96 13.89
C THR A 3 -22.93 -13.61 13.72
N VAL A 4 -21.61 -13.56 13.85
CA VAL A 4 -20.81 -12.33 13.64
C VAL A 4 -20.67 -12.01 12.15
N LEU A 5 -20.52 -13.01 11.30
CA LEU A 5 -20.39 -12.85 9.85
C LEU A 5 -21.72 -12.46 9.17
N ALA A 6 -22.84 -13.03 9.61
CA ALA A 6 -24.18 -12.65 9.14
C ALA A 6 -24.51 -11.19 9.52
N ARG A 7 -24.26 -10.81 10.77
CA ARG A 7 -24.41 -9.41 11.24
C ARG A 7 -23.49 -8.44 10.50
N ARG A 8 -22.36 -8.91 9.97
CA ARG A 8 -21.42 -8.09 9.19
C ARG A 8 -21.97 -7.78 7.78
N ARG A 9 -22.61 -8.76 7.11
CA ARG A 9 -23.25 -8.55 5.79
C ARG A 9 -24.44 -7.59 5.88
N GLU A 10 -25.30 -7.75 6.88
CA GLU A 10 -26.44 -6.84 7.10
C GLU A 10 -25.98 -5.42 7.47
N ARG A 11 -24.92 -5.29 8.28
CA ARG A 11 -24.39 -3.96 8.68
C ARG A 11 -23.59 -3.25 7.59
N GLN A 12 -22.98 -3.97 6.66
CA GLN A 12 -22.33 -3.36 5.49
C GLN A 12 -23.34 -2.80 4.48
N ALA A 13 -24.51 -3.44 4.36
CA ALA A 13 -25.58 -2.98 3.48
C ALA A 13 -26.37 -1.78 4.04
N THR A 14 -26.34 -1.55 5.35
CA THR A 14 -27.17 -0.52 6.03
C THR A 14 -26.40 0.65 6.61
N ALA A 15 -25.05 0.65 6.56
CA ALA A 15 -24.24 1.73 7.13
C ALA A 15 -24.12 2.93 6.16
N ALA A 16 -25.21 3.68 6.01
CA ALA A 16 -25.10 5.07 5.62
C ALA A 16 -24.32 5.84 6.72
N PRO A 17 -23.33 6.68 6.38
CA PRO A 17 -22.50 7.38 7.37
C PRO A 17 -23.40 8.25 8.27
N SER A 18 -23.32 8.06 9.59
CA SER A 18 -24.01 8.89 10.55
C SER A 18 -23.63 10.37 10.40
N ARG A 19 -24.61 11.25 10.34
CA ARG A 19 -24.46 12.70 10.08
C ARG A 19 -23.97 13.52 11.28
N GLN A 20 -23.45 12.93 12.34
CA GLN A 20 -23.06 13.66 13.55
C GLN A 20 -21.62 13.38 13.97
N GLY A 21 -20.68 14.15 13.43
CA GLY A 21 -19.36 14.37 13.98
C GLY A 21 -18.96 15.82 13.74
N MET A 22 -18.76 16.56 14.83
CA MET A 22 -18.34 17.96 14.78
C MET A 22 -16.90 18.03 14.25
N PHE A 23 -16.71 18.43 13.00
CA PHE A 23 -15.42 18.50 12.33
C PHE A 23 -14.56 19.62 12.89
N THR A 24 -13.40 19.32 13.45
CA THR A 24 -12.33 20.30 13.60
C THR A 24 -11.77 20.61 12.22
N LYS A 25 -12.01 21.81 11.74
CA LYS A 25 -11.70 22.28 10.38
C LYS A 25 -10.20 22.37 10.15
N PRO A 26 -9.65 21.83 9.03
CA PRO A 26 -8.20 21.81 8.79
C PRO A 26 -7.55 23.18 8.56
N GLN A 27 -8.29 24.13 8.05
CA GLN A 27 -7.94 25.55 7.85
C GLN A 27 -9.25 26.31 7.81
N GLY A 28 -9.25 27.61 8.11
CA GLY A 28 -10.41 28.44 8.34
C GLY A 28 -11.71 28.04 7.62
N LEU A 29 -12.83 28.26 8.27
CA LEU A 29 -14.17 27.85 7.79
C LEU A 29 -14.43 28.18 6.32
N ALA A 30 -13.97 29.37 5.85
CA ALA A 30 -14.18 29.82 4.47
C ALA A 30 -13.48 28.91 3.43
N THR A 31 -12.22 28.53 3.68
CA THR A 31 -11.45 27.64 2.79
C THR A 31 -12.12 26.26 2.70
N TYR A 32 -12.56 25.72 3.82
CA TYR A 32 -13.25 24.44 3.85
C TYR A 32 -14.58 24.48 3.08
N LEU A 33 -15.38 25.53 3.26
CA LEU A 33 -16.70 25.67 2.62
C LEU A 33 -16.60 25.80 1.08
N ILE A 34 -15.48 26.35 0.57
CA ILE A 34 -15.24 26.48 -0.87
C ILE A 34 -14.61 25.20 -1.45
N LEU A 35 -13.59 24.66 -0.79
CA LEU A 35 -12.80 23.55 -1.35
C LEU A 35 -13.52 22.19 -1.27
N ARG A 36 -14.40 21.99 -0.30
CA ARG A 36 -15.14 20.75 -0.17
C ARG A 36 -16.10 20.48 -1.34
N PRO A 37 -16.99 21.39 -1.75
CA PRO A 37 -17.86 21.17 -2.91
C PRO A 37 -17.06 20.91 -4.20
N LEU A 38 -15.92 21.60 -4.38
CA LEU A 38 -15.01 21.35 -5.51
C LEU A 38 -14.41 19.95 -5.46
N SER A 39 -14.02 19.49 -4.27
CA SER A 39 -13.53 18.13 -4.07
C SER A 39 -14.61 17.10 -4.36
N ASP A 40 -15.84 17.32 -3.90
CA ASP A 40 -16.98 16.42 -4.13
C ASP A 40 -17.33 16.34 -5.63
N LEU A 41 -17.35 17.49 -6.33
CA LEU A 41 -17.57 17.55 -7.77
C LEU A 41 -16.47 16.81 -8.54
N PHE A 42 -15.22 17.02 -8.19
CA PHE A 42 -14.10 16.33 -8.84
C PHE A 42 -14.18 14.81 -8.62
N LEU A 43 -14.45 14.35 -7.40
CA LEU A 43 -14.59 12.92 -7.11
C LEU A 43 -15.78 12.30 -7.86
N TRP A 44 -16.87 13.07 -8.05
CA TRP A 44 -17.99 12.64 -8.87
C TRP A 44 -17.62 12.50 -10.35
N LEU A 45 -16.94 13.50 -10.92
CA LEU A 45 -16.41 13.45 -12.29
C LEU A 45 -15.40 12.31 -12.47
N TRP A 46 -14.54 12.10 -11.50
CA TRP A 46 -13.60 10.98 -11.47
C TRP A 46 -14.32 9.63 -11.54
N ARG A 47 -15.34 9.41 -10.72
CA ARG A 47 -16.13 8.17 -10.75
C ARG A 47 -16.86 7.97 -12.08
N LEU A 48 -17.35 9.03 -12.67
CA LEU A 48 -18.00 9.01 -13.99
C LEU A 48 -16.98 8.61 -15.07
N GLU A 49 -15.80 9.22 -15.04
CA GLU A 49 -14.70 8.92 -15.95
C GLU A 49 -14.30 7.45 -15.83
N ARG A 50 -14.17 6.93 -14.60
CA ARG A 50 -13.84 5.53 -14.34
C ARG A 50 -14.77 4.53 -15.01
N ARG A 51 -16.03 4.82 -15.12
CA ARG A 51 -17.02 3.97 -15.77
C ARG A 51 -16.88 3.95 -17.30
N THR A 52 -16.24 4.94 -17.88
CA THR A 52 -16.08 5.10 -19.34
C THR A 52 -14.64 4.92 -19.81
N GLU A 53 -13.68 4.84 -18.91
CA GLU A 53 -12.25 4.82 -19.24
C GLU A 53 -11.81 3.57 -20.02
N PHE A 54 -12.57 2.47 -20.00
CA PHE A 54 -12.30 1.29 -20.82
C PHE A 54 -12.27 1.60 -22.33
N LEU A 55 -12.90 2.71 -22.77
CA LEU A 55 -12.94 3.15 -24.15
C LEU A 55 -11.59 3.69 -24.64
N TYR A 56 -10.88 4.44 -23.81
CA TYR A 56 -9.65 5.14 -24.22
C TYR A 56 -8.40 4.79 -23.40
N ARG A 57 -8.56 4.32 -22.16
CA ARG A 57 -7.45 4.03 -21.23
C ARG A 57 -6.43 3.04 -21.78
N PRO A 58 -6.79 1.91 -22.46
CA PRO A 58 -5.79 1.00 -23.00
C PRO A 58 -4.82 1.66 -23.97
N TRP A 59 -5.32 2.63 -24.76
CA TRP A 59 -4.50 3.44 -25.65
C TRP A 59 -3.69 4.49 -24.89
N PHE A 60 -4.34 5.26 -23.98
CA PHE A 60 -3.70 6.26 -23.15
C PHE A 60 -2.57 5.69 -22.31
N ASP A 61 -2.80 4.57 -21.62
CA ASP A 61 -1.84 3.91 -20.73
C ASP A 61 -0.61 3.40 -21.50
N ARG A 62 -0.82 2.99 -22.77
CA ARG A 62 0.26 2.49 -23.61
C ARG A 62 1.08 3.60 -24.26
N ARG A 63 0.46 4.68 -24.69
CA ARG A 63 1.09 5.71 -25.53
C ARG A 63 1.43 7.01 -24.82
N LEU A 64 0.53 7.52 -24.00
CA LEU A 64 0.66 8.84 -23.39
C LEU A 64 1.14 8.81 -21.94
N ARG A 65 0.70 7.83 -21.14
CA ARG A 65 1.10 7.74 -19.73
C ARG A 65 2.63 7.67 -19.52
N PRO A 66 3.41 6.83 -20.23
CA PRO A 66 4.85 6.73 -19.99
C PRO A 66 5.61 8.06 -20.20
N PRO A 67 5.45 8.78 -21.33
CA PRO A 67 6.14 10.05 -21.50
C PRO A 67 5.65 11.15 -20.54
N LEU A 68 4.34 11.23 -20.25
CA LEU A 68 3.80 12.17 -19.26
C LEU A 68 4.36 11.89 -17.86
N PHE A 69 4.44 10.61 -17.47
CA PHE A 69 5.03 10.21 -16.21
C PHE A 69 6.51 10.60 -16.13
N SER A 70 7.29 10.36 -17.18
CA SER A 70 8.71 10.73 -17.24
C SER A 70 8.91 12.23 -17.15
N ALA A 71 8.07 13.01 -17.81
CA ALA A 71 8.10 14.48 -17.75
C ALA A 71 7.74 15.00 -16.35
N ALA A 72 6.70 14.43 -15.72
CA ALA A 72 6.29 14.80 -14.37
C ALA A 72 7.37 14.45 -13.32
N GLN A 73 8.01 13.29 -13.44
CA GLN A 73 9.15 12.92 -12.57
C GLN A 73 10.36 13.84 -12.80
N ALA A 74 10.66 14.21 -14.05
CA ALA A 74 11.73 15.16 -14.34
C ALA A 74 11.45 16.53 -13.69
N LEU A 75 10.22 17.04 -13.81
CA LEU A 75 9.78 18.27 -13.15
C LEU A 75 9.89 18.16 -11.62
N GLN A 76 9.41 17.07 -11.04
CA GLN A 76 9.52 16.79 -9.61
C GLN A 76 10.99 16.82 -9.14
N ASN A 77 11.90 16.22 -9.91
CA ASN A 77 13.31 16.21 -9.58
C ASN A 77 13.97 17.60 -9.65
N VAL A 78 13.49 18.49 -10.51
CA VAL A 78 13.97 19.88 -10.58
C VAL A 78 13.41 20.73 -9.44
N LEU A 79 12.15 20.53 -9.08
CA LEU A 79 11.47 21.36 -8.07
C LEU A 79 11.79 20.94 -6.63
N ARG A 80 12.15 19.69 -6.40
CA ARG A 80 12.48 19.20 -5.06
C ARG A 80 13.79 19.79 -4.53
N LYS A 81 13.86 19.98 -3.22
CA LYS A 81 15.12 20.27 -2.55
C LYS A 81 15.93 19.00 -2.41
N ASP A 82 17.24 19.09 -2.64
CA ASP A 82 18.16 18.00 -2.39
C ASP A 82 18.43 17.88 -0.88
N ASP A 83 18.41 16.65 -0.37
CA ASP A 83 18.65 16.36 1.04
C ASP A 83 20.12 16.52 1.45
N GLN A 84 21.05 16.48 0.48
CA GLN A 84 22.51 16.48 0.67
C GLN A 84 22.98 15.35 1.61
N LEU A 85 22.30 14.20 1.55
CA LEU A 85 22.62 13.01 2.31
C LEU A 85 23.51 12.06 1.51
N GLY A 86 24.28 11.24 2.21
CA GLY A 86 25.07 10.16 1.63
C GLY A 86 24.24 8.89 1.33
N LEU A 87 24.93 7.84 0.86
CA LEU A 87 24.31 6.54 0.64
C LEU A 87 23.84 5.94 1.97
N ALA A 88 22.63 5.40 2.00
CA ALA A 88 21.97 4.82 3.15
C ALA A 88 21.89 5.74 4.39
N GLU A 89 22.09 7.03 4.20
CA GLU A 89 22.02 8.01 5.29
C GLU A 89 20.60 8.51 5.50
N GLU A 90 20.21 8.63 6.78
CA GLU A 90 18.90 9.13 7.20
C GLU A 90 19.05 10.47 7.94
N ARG A 91 18.05 11.32 7.84
CA ARG A 91 17.90 12.55 8.63
C ARG A 91 16.59 12.56 9.36
N LEU A 92 16.63 12.72 10.68
CA LEU A 92 15.44 12.95 11.48
C LEU A 92 14.88 14.35 11.18
N LEU A 93 13.57 14.44 10.95
CA LEU A 93 12.89 15.71 10.79
C LEU A 93 12.64 16.34 12.17
N PRO A 94 12.75 17.68 12.30
CA PRO A 94 12.34 18.35 13.52
C PRO A 94 10.87 18.05 13.85
N GLY A 95 10.60 17.58 15.07
CA GLY A 95 9.24 17.25 15.52
C GLY A 95 8.64 16.01 14.86
N GLU A 96 9.43 15.12 14.28
CA GLU A 96 8.97 13.91 13.57
C GLU A 96 8.03 13.04 14.39
N GLU A 97 8.32 12.86 15.69
CA GLU A 97 7.45 12.11 16.60
C GLU A 97 6.09 12.79 16.80
N GLN A 98 6.07 14.11 16.97
CA GLN A 98 4.84 14.88 17.12
C GLN A 98 3.99 14.83 15.84
N ILE A 99 4.62 14.94 14.67
CA ILE A 99 3.94 14.84 13.38
C ILE A 99 3.35 13.43 13.21
N THR A 100 4.12 12.40 13.55
CA THR A 100 3.66 11.00 13.54
C THR A 100 2.44 10.81 14.44
N ARG A 101 2.47 11.38 15.65
CA ARG A 101 1.33 11.35 16.58
C ARG A 101 0.09 12.04 16.00
N GLN A 102 0.26 13.21 15.38
CA GLN A 102 -0.84 13.91 14.70
C GLN A 102 -1.48 13.04 13.60
N ILE A 103 -0.66 12.37 12.78
CA ILE A 103 -1.17 11.46 11.74
C ILE A 103 -1.98 10.34 12.40
N ILE A 104 -1.44 9.67 13.40
CA ILE A 104 -2.11 8.58 14.11
C ILE A 104 -3.47 9.03 14.66
N ASP A 105 -3.51 10.19 15.30
CA ASP A 105 -4.74 10.74 15.88
C ASP A 105 -5.81 11.03 14.81
N GLU A 106 -5.42 11.62 13.68
CA GLU A 106 -6.36 11.87 12.56
C GLU A 106 -6.90 10.56 11.99
N LEU A 107 -6.05 9.55 11.78
CA LEU A 107 -6.45 8.26 11.24
C LEU A 107 -7.31 7.46 12.24
N ALA A 108 -6.97 7.51 13.52
CA ALA A 108 -7.75 6.87 14.59
C ALA A 108 -9.15 7.50 14.73
N LYS A 109 -9.24 8.84 14.67
CA LYS A 109 -10.53 9.56 14.65
C LYS A 109 -11.34 9.17 13.41
N PHE A 110 -10.72 9.19 12.21
CA PHE A 110 -11.39 8.74 10.99
C PHE A 110 -11.97 7.33 11.14
N THR A 111 -11.17 6.40 11.69
CA THR A 111 -11.60 5.01 11.88
C THR A 111 -12.83 4.91 12.79
N ARG A 112 -12.82 5.62 13.91
CA ARG A 112 -13.97 5.63 14.86
C ARG A 112 -15.21 6.32 14.27
N GLU A 113 -15.03 7.35 13.46
CA GLU A 113 -16.13 8.14 12.87
C GLU A 113 -16.81 7.42 11.69
N ASN A 114 -16.08 6.55 10.97
CA ASN A 114 -16.59 5.97 9.74
C ASN A 114 -16.87 4.44 9.82
N TRP A 115 -16.43 3.78 10.90
CA TRP A 115 -16.63 2.34 11.05
C TRP A 115 -17.30 2.00 12.38
N LEU A 116 -18.30 1.11 12.32
CA LEU A 116 -18.94 0.58 13.53
C LEU A 116 -18.06 -0.49 14.20
N PRO A 117 -18.17 -0.67 15.53
CA PRO A 117 -17.59 -1.81 16.22
C PRO A 117 -18.02 -3.14 15.58
N GLY A 118 -17.07 -4.04 15.41
CA GLY A 118 -17.24 -5.32 14.71
C GLY A 118 -17.10 -5.24 13.18
N ALA A 119 -16.99 -4.04 12.59
CA ALA A 119 -16.84 -3.84 11.15
C ALA A 119 -15.71 -2.86 10.77
N ALA A 120 -14.85 -2.49 11.73
CA ALA A 120 -13.75 -1.56 11.49
C ALA A 120 -12.77 -2.12 10.46
N GLN A 121 -12.45 -1.32 9.45
CA GLN A 121 -11.51 -1.66 8.39
C GLN A 121 -10.14 -1.01 8.65
N ARG A 122 -9.12 -1.45 7.91
CA ARG A 122 -7.84 -0.73 7.83
C ARG A 122 -8.07 0.65 7.23
N PHE A 123 -7.35 1.65 7.72
CA PHE A 123 -7.42 2.98 7.13
C PHE A 123 -6.85 2.98 5.71
N GLY A 124 -5.64 2.45 5.52
CA GLY A 124 -5.03 2.24 4.21
C GLY A 124 -5.06 0.77 3.81
N ASN A 125 -5.02 0.52 2.52
CA ASN A 125 -5.12 -0.83 1.97
C ASN A 125 -6.40 -1.53 2.47
N THR A 126 -7.53 -0.83 2.38
CA THR A 126 -8.75 -1.11 3.12
C THR A 126 -9.46 -2.36 2.60
N LYS A 127 -9.86 -2.38 1.33
CA LYS A 127 -10.60 -3.48 0.73
C LYS A 127 -9.70 -4.68 0.49
N THR A 128 -9.91 -5.77 1.22
CA THR A 128 -9.19 -7.03 0.98
C THR A 128 -9.73 -7.72 -0.26
N PHE A 129 -8.90 -7.93 -1.27
CA PHE A 129 -9.23 -8.75 -2.44
C PHE A 129 -9.10 -10.24 -2.11
N GLY A 130 -8.04 -10.62 -1.38
CA GLY A 130 -7.83 -11.98 -0.92
C GLY A 130 -6.65 -12.09 0.03
N VAL A 131 -6.60 -13.19 0.80
CA VAL A 131 -5.45 -13.63 1.58
C VAL A 131 -5.09 -15.01 1.10
N LEU A 132 -3.93 -15.15 0.50
CA LEU A 132 -3.51 -16.34 -0.24
C LEU A 132 -2.33 -17.01 0.47
N ARG A 133 -2.28 -18.34 0.37
CA ARG A 133 -1.05 -19.08 0.67
C ARG A 133 -0.04 -18.83 -0.42
N GLY A 134 1.21 -18.69 -0.03
CA GLY A 134 2.33 -18.57 -0.95
C GLY A 134 3.58 -19.22 -0.40
N GLU A 135 4.55 -19.39 -1.27
CA GLU A 135 5.91 -19.83 -0.97
C GLU A 135 6.87 -18.73 -1.41
N PHE A 136 7.69 -18.26 -0.47
CA PHE A 136 8.71 -17.26 -0.74
C PHE A 136 10.07 -17.94 -0.78
N SER A 137 10.63 -18.11 -1.98
CA SER A 137 11.88 -18.84 -2.22
C SER A 137 13.01 -17.86 -2.55
N VAL A 138 14.00 -17.76 -1.68
CA VAL A 138 15.24 -17.01 -1.91
C VAL A 138 16.06 -17.72 -2.98
N LEU A 139 16.51 -16.98 -4.00
CA LEU A 139 17.26 -17.54 -5.12
C LEU A 139 18.67 -17.99 -4.69
N PRO A 140 19.16 -19.11 -5.23
CA PRO A 140 20.55 -19.50 -5.02
C PRO A 140 21.51 -18.61 -5.82
N GLY A 141 22.78 -18.55 -5.37
CA GLY A 141 23.83 -17.89 -6.14
C GLY A 141 23.75 -16.35 -6.18
N LEU A 142 23.05 -15.74 -5.21
CA LEU A 142 23.02 -14.28 -5.13
C LEU A 142 24.45 -13.73 -4.90
N PRO A 143 24.78 -12.59 -5.50
CA PRO A 143 26.04 -11.88 -5.21
C PRO A 143 26.15 -11.53 -3.71
N ASP A 144 27.38 -11.48 -3.20
CA ASP A 144 27.65 -11.27 -1.76
C ASP A 144 26.98 -10.02 -1.19
N HIS A 145 26.98 -8.92 -1.95
CA HIS A 145 26.36 -7.66 -1.54
C HIS A 145 24.83 -7.72 -1.45
N LEU A 146 24.18 -8.78 -1.93
CA LEU A 146 22.73 -9.01 -1.80
C LEU A 146 22.41 -10.08 -0.75
N ARG A 147 23.39 -10.86 -0.28
CA ARG A 147 23.20 -11.94 0.69
C ARG A 147 23.16 -11.45 2.13
N HIS A 148 22.10 -10.75 2.50
CA HIS A 148 21.89 -10.23 3.85
C HIS A 148 20.51 -10.57 4.40
N GLY A 149 20.43 -10.83 5.70
CA GLY A 149 19.18 -11.08 6.42
C GLY A 149 18.35 -12.20 5.80
N LEU A 150 17.14 -11.93 5.35
CA LEU A 150 16.24 -12.89 4.71
C LEU A 150 16.86 -13.51 3.43
N PHE A 151 17.75 -12.78 2.75
CA PHE A 151 18.38 -13.21 1.50
C PHE A 151 19.79 -13.79 1.71
N ALA A 152 20.22 -14.07 2.98
CA ALA A 152 21.56 -14.56 3.28
C ALA A 152 21.82 -15.92 2.66
N GLU A 153 20.82 -16.80 2.66
CA GLU A 153 20.91 -18.18 2.18
C GLU A 153 19.68 -18.53 1.32
N ALA A 154 19.88 -19.44 0.37
CA ALA A 154 18.78 -19.98 -0.42
C ALA A 154 17.89 -20.83 0.50
N ALA A 155 16.64 -20.43 0.65
CA ALA A 155 15.65 -21.10 1.48
C ALA A 155 14.24 -20.82 0.95
N THR A 156 13.30 -21.69 1.26
CA THR A 156 11.88 -21.51 0.96
C THR A 156 11.09 -21.37 2.25
N TYR A 157 10.30 -20.31 2.33
CA TYR A 157 9.48 -19.98 3.49
C TYR A 157 8.00 -20.01 3.10
N PRO A 158 7.10 -20.50 3.95
CA PRO A 158 5.67 -20.28 3.76
C PRO A 158 5.35 -18.79 3.89
N ALA A 159 4.35 -18.33 3.15
CA ALA A 159 3.93 -16.95 3.19
C ALA A 159 2.41 -16.80 3.16
N TRP A 160 1.89 -15.81 3.90
CA TRP A 160 0.54 -15.29 3.71
C TRP A 160 0.59 -13.99 2.93
N VAL A 161 -0.11 -13.98 1.80
CA VAL A 161 -0.09 -12.87 0.85
C VAL A 161 -1.46 -12.22 0.78
N ARG A 162 -1.55 -10.97 1.24
CA ARG A 162 -2.80 -10.21 1.22
C ARG A 162 -2.77 -9.19 0.09
N PHE A 163 -3.68 -9.32 -0.87
CA PHE A 163 -3.94 -8.31 -1.89
C PHE A 163 -5.10 -7.40 -1.47
N SER A 164 -5.00 -6.10 -1.78
CA SER A 164 -5.99 -5.11 -1.35
C SER A 164 -6.03 -3.86 -2.22
N GLY A 165 -7.15 -3.14 -2.15
CA GLY A 165 -7.33 -1.79 -2.71
C GLY A 165 -6.82 -0.70 -1.77
N PRO A 166 -6.72 0.57 -2.24
CA PRO A 166 -5.98 1.64 -1.56
C PRO A 166 -6.63 2.14 -0.26
N GLY A 167 -7.94 2.33 -0.22
CA GLY A 167 -8.63 2.94 0.91
C GLY A 167 -8.72 4.47 0.86
N PRO A 168 -9.21 5.13 1.90
CA PRO A 168 -9.65 4.60 3.21
C PRO A 168 -11.06 4.00 3.22
N TYR A 169 -11.76 4.02 2.12
CA TYR A 169 -13.05 3.38 1.91
C TYR A 169 -12.90 2.07 1.11
N ALA A 170 -13.98 1.35 0.92
CA ALA A 170 -14.01 0.11 0.14
C ALA A 170 -15.15 0.16 -0.90
N PRO A 171 -15.08 1.06 -1.88
CA PRO A 171 -16.10 1.18 -2.93
C PRO A 171 -16.09 -0.03 -3.87
N PRO A 172 -17.02 -0.13 -4.83
CA PRO A 172 -16.88 -1.01 -5.98
C PRO A 172 -15.51 -0.81 -6.66
N ASP A 173 -14.86 -1.88 -7.08
CA ASP A 173 -13.47 -1.83 -7.60
C ASP A 173 -13.30 -0.85 -8.77
N ILE A 174 -14.34 -0.72 -9.61
CA ILE A 174 -14.33 0.19 -10.76
C ILE A 174 -14.35 1.68 -10.35
N GLU A 175 -14.83 2.00 -9.17
CA GLU A 175 -14.94 3.38 -8.65
C GLU A 175 -13.76 3.77 -7.74
N ASP A 176 -12.87 2.83 -7.45
CA ASP A 176 -11.72 3.05 -6.57
C ASP A 176 -10.57 3.77 -7.32
N LEU A 177 -9.56 4.20 -6.57
CA LEU A 177 -8.41 4.96 -7.10
C LEU A 177 -7.54 4.21 -8.12
N GLY A 178 -7.84 2.94 -8.42
CA GLY A 178 -7.08 2.14 -9.37
C GLY A 178 -5.67 1.79 -8.90
N GLN A 179 -5.44 1.79 -7.59
CA GLN A 179 -4.20 1.31 -6.98
C GLN A 179 -4.43 -0.04 -6.33
N CYS A 180 -3.41 -0.87 -6.37
CA CYS A 180 -3.38 -2.16 -5.69
C CYS A 180 -2.24 -2.18 -4.69
N SER A 181 -2.39 -3.00 -3.66
CA SER A 181 -1.35 -3.24 -2.67
C SER A 181 -1.22 -4.71 -2.37
N VAL A 182 -0.03 -5.11 -1.98
CA VAL A 182 0.29 -6.45 -1.53
C VAL A 182 1.08 -6.39 -0.23
N GLY A 183 0.64 -7.16 0.76
CA GLY A 183 1.40 -7.45 1.97
C GLY A 183 1.80 -8.92 1.96
N ILE A 184 3.09 -9.20 2.02
CA ILE A 184 3.65 -10.55 2.12
C ILE A 184 4.17 -10.71 3.53
N LYS A 185 3.60 -11.66 4.27
CA LYS A 185 4.09 -12.08 5.58
C LYS A 185 4.83 -13.40 5.39
N VAL A 186 6.15 -13.33 5.46
CA VAL A 186 7.04 -14.50 5.35
C VAL A 186 7.21 -15.11 6.73
N MET A 187 6.88 -16.38 6.90
CA MET A 187 6.88 -17.08 8.20
C MET A 187 8.13 -17.94 8.36
N GLY A 188 8.52 -18.18 9.62
CA GLY A 188 9.69 -19.00 9.95
C GLY A 188 11.03 -18.32 9.69
N VAL A 189 11.07 -17.01 9.55
CA VAL A 189 12.31 -16.25 9.33
C VAL A 189 13.10 -16.18 10.64
N PRO A 190 14.32 -16.75 10.69
CA PRO A 190 15.11 -16.81 11.92
C PRO A 190 15.71 -15.44 12.28
N GLY A 191 16.00 -15.25 13.57
CA GLY A 191 16.68 -14.09 14.11
C GLY A 191 15.74 -13.02 14.68
N PRO A 192 16.29 -12.11 15.50
CA PRO A 192 15.52 -11.10 16.21
C PRO A 192 14.92 -10.07 15.26
N LYS A 193 13.67 -9.70 15.52
CA LYS A 193 12.95 -8.67 14.76
C LYS A 193 13.12 -7.30 15.43
N LEU A 194 12.89 -6.24 14.68
CA LEU A 194 12.92 -4.85 15.18
C LEU A 194 11.72 -4.47 16.05
N MET A 195 10.69 -5.34 16.08
CA MET A 195 9.52 -5.24 16.97
C MET A 195 9.27 -6.59 17.63
N ASP A 196 8.72 -6.58 18.86
CA ASP A 196 8.58 -7.76 19.70
C ASP A 196 7.22 -8.45 19.60
N ASP A 197 6.24 -7.83 18.93
CA ASP A 197 4.87 -8.35 18.84
C ASP A 197 4.72 -9.47 17.80
N GLU A 198 5.71 -9.68 16.94
CA GLU A 198 5.89 -10.85 16.07
C GLU A 198 7.37 -11.28 16.07
N ARG A 199 7.64 -12.57 16.22
CA ARG A 199 9.00 -13.10 16.41
C ARG A 199 9.52 -13.91 15.25
N PHE A 200 8.63 -14.56 14.50
CA PHE A 200 8.97 -15.55 13.48
C PHE A 200 8.63 -15.08 12.07
N THR A 201 8.02 -13.89 11.94
CA THR A 201 7.58 -13.38 10.64
C THR A 201 8.41 -12.19 10.19
N GLN A 202 8.46 -11.98 8.86
CA GLN A 202 8.95 -10.74 8.25
C GLN A 202 7.93 -10.23 7.26
N ASP A 203 7.61 -8.93 7.34
CA ASP A 203 6.62 -8.30 6.50
C ASP A 203 7.26 -7.51 5.36
N LEU A 204 6.75 -7.74 4.14
CA LEU A 204 7.11 -7.00 2.94
C LEU A 204 5.83 -6.36 2.40
N ILE A 205 5.79 -5.02 2.35
CA ILE A 205 4.58 -4.26 1.97
C ILE A 205 4.89 -3.43 0.74
N LEU A 206 4.13 -3.67 -0.33
CA LEU A 206 4.31 -3.01 -1.61
C LEU A 206 2.97 -2.51 -2.17
N VAL A 207 3.05 -1.50 -3.03
CA VAL A 207 1.91 -0.88 -3.70
C VAL A 207 2.19 -0.73 -5.19
N SER A 208 1.15 -0.62 -6.01
CA SER A 208 1.32 -0.51 -7.47
C SER A 208 1.97 0.80 -7.94
N PRO A 209 1.81 1.96 -7.29
CA PRO A 209 2.60 3.14 -7.62
C PRO A 209 4.10 2.96 -7.31
N ALA A 210 4.96 3.39 -8.21
CA ALA A 210 6.41 3.32 -8.02
C ALA A 210 6.98 4.42 -7.10
N SER A 211 6.18 5.43 -6.73
CA SER A 211 6.50 6.43 -5.71
C SER A 211 5.24 6.81 -4.94
N PHE A 212 5.41 7.43 -3.78
CA PHE A 212 4.30 7.84 -2.94
C PHE A 212 3.78 9.22 -3.35
N VAL A 213 2.50 9.51 -3.03
CA VAL A 213 1.87 10.79 -3.40
C VAL A 213 2.45 11.97 -2.62
N THR A 214 2.86 11.76 -1.37
CA THR A 214 3.50 12.78 -0.54
C THR A 214 4.99 12.50 -0.39
N PRO A 215 5.86 13.53 -0.45
CA PRO A 215 7.29 13.34 -0.33
C PRO A 215 7.72 12.84 1.05
N ASP A 216 7.06 13.32 2.10
CA ASP A 216 7.42 13.06 3.49
C ASP A 216 6.20 13.05 4.42
N ILE A 217 6.44 12.85 5.72
CA ILE A 217 5.38 12.79 6.74
C ILE A 217 4.73 14.16 7.02
N VAL A 218 5.41 15.29 6.77
CA VAL A 218 4.85 16.63 6.95
C VAL A 218 3.71 16.83 5.95
N GLU A 219 3.99 16.54 4.68
CA GLU A 219 3.00 16.59 3.61
C GLU A 219 1.93 15.51 3.78
N ASN A 220 2.30 14.34 4.27
CA ASN A 220 1.33 13.30 4.60
C ASN A 220 0.36 13.75 5.70
N ALA A 221 0.84 14.41 6.75
CA ALA A 221 -0.03 14.94 7.82
C ALA A 221 -1.05 15.96 7.28
N LYS A 222 -0.64 16.83 6.35
CA LYS A 222 -1.55 17.77 5.67
C LYS A 222 -2.61 17.02 4.86
N LEU A 223 -2.21 16.03 4.06
CA LEU A 223 -3.13 15.19 3.28
C LEU A 223 -4.15 14.50 4.19
N GLN A 224 -3.72 13.88 5.30
CA GLN A 224 -4.61 13.13 6.18
C GLN A 224 -5.68 14.02 6.85
N ARG A 225 -5.36 15.27 7.16
CA ARG A 225 -6.36 16.25 7.65
C ARG A 225 -7.47 16.48 6.62
N TRP A 226 -7.11 16.63 5.34
CA TRP A 226 -8.08 16.82 4.27
C TRP A 226 -8.86 15.54 3.96
N VAL A 227 -8.24 14.37 4.04
CA VAL A 227 -8.93 13.07 3.91
C VAL A 227 -9.98 12.92 5.01
N ARG A 228 -9.62 13.20 6.27
CA ARG A 228 -10.57 13.18 7.38
C ARG A 228 -11.71 14.18 7.19
N ALA A 229 -11.41 15.36 6.69
CA ALA A 229 -12.42 16.38 6.35
C ALA A 229 -13.30 16.00 5.16
N LYS A 230 -13.11 14.81 4.56
CA LYS A 230 -13.81 14.33 3.36
C LYS A 230 -13.61 15.23 2.12
N ALA A 231 -12.48 15.92 2.05
CA ALA A 231 -12.11 16.80 0.96
C ALA A 231 -10.66 16.55 0.49
N PRO A 232 -10.26 15.31 0.12
CA PRO A 232 -8.87 14.96 -0.17
C PRO A 232 -8.27 15.78 -1.31
N LEU A 233 -9.07 16.19 -2.29
CA LEU A 233 -8.60 17.04 -3.39
C LEU A 233 -8.14 18.42 -2.90
N ALA A 234 -8.71 18.92 -1.80
CA ALA A 234 -8.33 20.22 -1.24
C ALA A 234 -6.83 20.28 -0.85
N TYR A 235 -6.21 19.15 -0.54
CA TYR A 235 -4.76 19.08 -0.40
C TYR A 235 -4.03 19.59 -1.64
N ALA A 236 -4.52 19.24 -2.83
CA ALA A 236 -3.87 19.60 -4.08
C ALA A 236 -4.20 21.00 -4.60
N ILE A 237 -5.46 21.43 -4.43
CA ILE A 237 -5.98 22.67 -5.02
C ILE A 237 -6.05 23.87 -4.08
N ASN A 238 -5.57 23.73 -2.82
CA ASN A 238 -5.55 24.85 -1.87
C ASN A 238 -4.64 25.98 -2.39
N PRO A 239 -5.14 27.21 -2.64
CA PRO A 239 -4.32 28.29 -3.21
C PRO A 239 -3.13 28.70 -2.34
N GLY A 240 -3.25 28.57 -1.01
CA GLY A 240 -2.19 28.93 -0.08
C GLY A 240 -1.10 27.86 0.09
N ASP A 241 -1.35 26.63 -0.38
CA ASP A 241 -0.43 25.50 -0.26
C ASP A 241 -0.81 24.44 -1.33
N SER A 242 -0.49 24.75 -2.59
CA SER A 242 -0.93 23.96 -3.74
C SER A 242 0.02 22.80 -4.06
N HIS A 243 -0.55 21.61 -4.28
CA HIS A 243 0.18 20.39 -4.62
C HIS A 243 -0.33 19.77 -5.93
N LEU A 244 -0.58 20.60 -6.94
CA LEU A 244 -1.11 20.16 -8.24
C LEU A 244 -0.22 19.13 -8.93
N LEU A 245 1.11 19.24 -8.78
CA LEU A 245 2.03 18.25 -9.33
C LEU A 245 1.85 16.87 -8.66
N HIS A 246 1.66 16.84 -7.34
CA HIS A 246 1.39 15.60 -6.62
C HIS A 246 0.06 14.98 -7.06
N LEU A 247 -0.99 15.79 -7.26
CA LEU A 247 -2.26 15.32 -7.81
C LEU A 247 -2.07 14.73 -9.21
N PHE A 248 -1.36 15.44 -10.09
CA PHE A 248 -1.10 14.97 -11.45
C PHE A 248 -0.32 13.64 -11.43
N MET A 249 0.70 13.54 -10.60
CA MET A 249 1.44 12.30 -10.38
C MET A 249 0.53 11.17 -9.89
N GLN A 250 -0.36 11.46 -8.92
CA GLN A 250 -1.33 10.50 -8.41
C GLN A 250 -2.26 9.98 -9.51
N LEU A 251 -2.74 10.87 -10.40
CA LEU A 251 -3.57 10.49 -11.54
C LEU A 251 -2.81 9.56 -12.51
N LEU A 252 -1.53 9.85 -12.74
CA LEU A 252 -0.67 9.00 -13.57
C LEU A 252 -0.38 7.64 -12.92
N TYR A 253 -0.36 7.54 -11.59
CA TYR A 253 -0.18 6.29 -10.84
C TYR A 253 -1.46 5.47 -10.65
N SER A 254 -2.58 5.96 -11.11
CA SER A 254 -3.89 5.33 -10.92
C SER A 254 -4.44 4.72 -12.23
N PRO A 255 -3.74 3.75 -12.87
CA PRO A 255 -4.29 3.03 -14.02
C PRO A 255 -5.44 2.14 -13.58
N MET A 256 -6.26 1.70 -14.51
CA MET A 256 -7.16 0.59 -14.26
C MET A 256 -6.40 -0.74 -14.31
N HIS A 257 -6.60 -1.55 -13.28
CA HIS A 257 -6.08 -2.90 -13.23
C HIS A 257 -7.21 -3.91 -13.51
N ALA A 258 -6.92 -4.93 -14.30
CA ALA A 258 -7.87 -5.99 -14.59
C ALA A 258 -7.73 -7.16 -13.62
N ASN A 259 -6.53 -7.36 -13.05
CA ASN A 259 -6.21 -8.45 -12.15
C ASN A 259 -5.03 -8.07 -11.24
N PRO A 260 -5.18 -8.08 -9.92
CA PRO A 260 -4.09 -7.77 -8.98
C PRO A 260 -2.87 -8.69 -9.11
N LEU A 261 -3.04 -9.92 -9.59
CA LEU A 261 -1.93 -10.84 -9.83
C LEU A 261 -1.05 -10.43 -11.01
N GLU A 262 -1.54 -9.57 -11.91
CA GLU A 262 -0.82 -9.11 -13.10
C GLU A 262 -0.20 -7.72 -12.94
N VAL A 263 -0.19 -7.19 -11.71
CA VAL A 263 0.31 -5.85 -11.37
C VAL A 263 1.75 -5.95 -10.85
N GLN A 264 2.61 -5.04 -11.28
CA GLN A 264 3.91 -4.85 -10.64
C GLN A 264 3.74 -3.94 -9.41
N TYR A 265 4.36 -4.34 -8.29
CA TYR A 265 4.30 -3.62 -7.02
C TYR A 265 5.68 -3.11 -6.63
N TYR A 266 5.72 -2.01 -5.84
CA TYR A 266 6.93 -1.34 -5.38
C TYR A 266 6.81 -0.99 -3.90
N SER A 267 7.93 -1.02 -3.17
CA SER A 267 7.95 -0.56 -1.78
C SER A 267 7.75 0.96 -1.67
N ASN A 268 8.10 1.71 -2.70
CA ASN A 268 8.18 3.17 -2.86
C ASN A 268 8.86 3.95 -1.71
N VAL A 269 9.37 3.24 -0.75
CA VAL A 269 10.22 3.71 0.36
C VAL A 269 11.37 2.72 0.55
N PRO A 270 12.55 3.19 0.97
CA PRO A 270 13.73 2.34 1.06
C PRO A 270 13.83 1.54 2.36
N PHE A 271 14.68 0.52 2.29
CA PHE A 271 15.05 -0.37 3.38
C PHE A 271 16.57 -0.58 3.36
N LEU A 272 17.16 -0.97 4.49
CA LEU A 272 18.50 -1.52 4.47
C LEU A 272 18.53 -2.88 3.76
N LEU A 273 19.68 -3.20 3.17
CA LEU A 273 20.08 -4.54 2.79
C LEU A 273 21.51 -4.77 3.27
N GLY A 274 21.65 -5.21 4.52
CA GLY A 274 22.91 -5.22 5.21
C GLY A 274 23.34 -3.84 5.71
N LYS A 275 24.62 -3.68 6.08
CA LYS A 275 25.15 -2.43 6.64
C LYS A 275 25.50 -1.43 5.53
N GLY A 276 24.95 -0.22 5.61
CA GLY A 276 25.35 0.90 4.73
C GLY A 276 24.82 0.81 3.29
N GLN A 277 23.92 -0.13 2.99
CA GLN A 277 23.30 -0.27 1.68
C GLN A 277 21.79 -0.10 1.77
N ALA A 278 21.24 0.88 1.06
CA ALA A 278 19.81 1.08 0.94
C ALA A 278 19.28 0.46 -0.35
N VAL A 279 18.07 -0.12 -0.27
CA VAL A 279 17.36 -0.72 -1.42
C VAL A 279 15.89 -0.34 -1.44
N GLN A 280 15.28 -0.37 -2.61
CA GLN A 280 13.84 -0.48 -2.78
C GLN A 280 13.46 -1.87 -3.28
N TYR A 281 12.28 -2.34 -2.92
CA TYR A 281 11.74 -3.62 -3.36
C TYR A 281 10.75 -3.44 -4.51
N SER A 282 10.69 -4.45 -5.38
CA SER A 282 9.63 -4.61 -6.38
C SER A 282 9.17 -6.06 -6.44
N LEU A 283 7.89 -6.26 -6.74
CA LEU A 283 7.29 -7.57 -6.98
C LEU A 283 6.72 -7.56 -8.40
N LYS A 284 7.37 -8.26 -9.32
CA LYS A 284 7.04 -8.27 -10.75
C LYS A 284 6.37 -9.59 -11.13
N PRO A 285 5.17 -9.58 -11.75
CA PRO A 285 4.54 -10.81 -12.20
C PRO A 285 5.38 -11.48 -13.29
N ILE A 286 5.56 -12.80 -13.19
CA ILE A 286 6.36 -13.58 -14.16
C ILE A 286 5.61 -13.71 -15.48
N PRO A 287 4.34 -14.15 -15.52
CA PRO A 287 3.57 -14.10 -16.76
C PRO A 287 3.15 -12.66 -17.09
N PRO A 288 3.16 -12.27 -18.36
CA PRO A 288 2.66 -10.96 -18.77
C PRO A 288 1.15 -10.87 -18.55
N ALA A 289 0.67 -9.64 -18.29
CA ALA A 289 -0.75 -9.33 -18.12
C ALA A 289 -1.57 -9.74 -19.36
N ARG A 290 -2.66 -10.49 -19.14
CA ARG A 290 -3.55 -11.01 -20.20
C ARG A 290 -5.02 -10.75 -19.91
N THR A 291 -5.38 -10.50 -18.68
CA THR A 291 -6.77 -10.27 -18.24
C THR A 291 -7.26 -8.95 -18.80
N LYS A 292 -8.51 -8.94 -19.26
CA LYS A 292 -9.21 -7.71 -19.67
C LYS A 292 -10.24 -7.33 -18.62
N ILE A 293 -10.46 -6.04 -18.45
CA ILE A 293 -11.52 -5.54 -17.59
C ILE A 293 -12.87 -5.95 -18.20
N PRO A 294 -13.78 -6.55 -17.40
CA PRO A 294 -15.10 -6.92 -17.90
C PRO A 294 -15.88 -5.68 -18.38
N SER A 295 -16.67 -5.84 -19.44
CA SER A 295 -17.57 -4.76 -19.93
C SER A 295 -18.65 -4.37 -18.91
N ARG A 296 -19.00 -5.29 -18.01
CA ARG A 296 -19.89 -5.08 -16.87
C ARG A 296 -19.19 -5.59 -15.61
N PRO A 297 -18.33 -4.78 -15.00
CA PRO A 297 -17.59 -5.20 -13.83
C PRO A 297 -18.51 -5.35 -12.61
N THR A 298 -18.33 -6.43 -11.87
CA THR A 298 -18.94 -6.61 -10.55
C THR A 298 -18.30 -5.67 -9.54
N GLU A 299 -18.89 -5.49 -8.37
CA GLU A 299 -18.30 -4.70 -7.28
C GLU A 299 -16.90 -5.20 -6.85
N ASN A 300 -16.62 -6.49 -7.08
CA ASN A 300 -15.40 -7.17 -6.66
C ASN A 300 -14.67 -7.83 -7.85
N TYR A 301 -14.72 -7.22 -9.04
CA TYR A 301 -14.18 -7.83 -10.26
C TYR A 301 -12.69 -8.15 -10.17
N LEU A 302 -11.93 -7.44 -9.35
CA LEU A 302 -10.51 -7.71 -9.10
C LEU A 302 -10.32 -9.02 -8.33
N ARG A 303 -11.13 -9.26 -7.28
CA ARG A 303 -11.14 -10.55 -6.58
C ARG A 303 -11.58 -11.67 -7.50
N ASP A 304 -12.64 -11.45 -8.28
CA ASP A 304 -13.17 -12.45 -9.22
C ASP A 304 -12.11 -12.85 -10.27
N ALA A 305 -11.29 -11.88 -10.72
CA ALA A 305 -10.18 -12.16 -11.64
C ALA A 305 -9.10 -13.02 -10.97
N MET A 306 -8.73 -12.72 -9.73
CA MET A 306 -7.76 -13.53 -8.96
C MET A 306 -8.26 -14.96 -8.75
N ILE A 307 -9.55 -15.13 -8.41
CA ILE A 307 -10.18 -16.45 -8.22
C ILE A 307 -10.08 -17.27 -9.52
N ARG A 308 -10.46 -16.69 -10.65
CA ARG A 308 -10.37 -17.38 -11.96
C ARG A 308 -8.92 -17.77 -12.29
N THR A 309 -7.96 -16.87 -12.04
CA THR A 309 -6.55 -17.13 -12.33
C THR A 309 -6.01 -18.30 -11.50
N LEU A 310 -6.26 -18.31 -10.19
CA LEU A 310 -5.74 -19.35 -9.29
C LEU A 310 -6.55 -20.65 -9.31
N ALA A 311 -7.77 -20.63 -9.85
CA ALA A 311 -8.50 -21.85 -10.18
C ALA A 311 -7.95 -22.54 -11.45
N ALA A 312 -7.37 -21.76 -12.37
CA ALA A 312 -6.78 -22.28 -13.60
C ALA A 312 -5.35 -22.82 -13.40
N GLY A 313 -4.64 -22.38 -12.36
CA GLY A 313 -3.26 -22.83 -12.12
C GLY A 313 -2.55 -21.95 -11.07
N GLU A 314 -1.25 -22.20 -10.93
CA GLU A 314 -0.39 -21.41 -10.06
C GLU A 314 -0.02 -20.06 -10.68
N TRP A 315 0.42 -19.12 -9.83
CA TRP A 315 0.92 -17.82 -10.27
C TRP A 315 2.27 -17.51 -9.61
N GLY A 316 3.12 -16.74 -10.29
CA GLY A 316 4.45 -16.43 -9.81
C GLY A 316 4.81 -14.95 -9.94
N PHE A 317 5.66 -14.50 -9.03
CA PHE A 317 6.29 -13.19 -9.07
C PHE A 317 7.79 -13.32 -8.80
N ASP A 318 8.58 -12.50 -9.48
CA ASP A 318 9.96 -12.23 -9.07
C ASP A 318 9.95 -11.11 -8.01
N PHE A 319 10.52 -11.38 -6.84
CA PHE A 319 10.79 -10.38 -5.83
C PHE A 319 12.19 -9.82 -6.07
N MET A 320 12.26 -8.51 -6.24
CA MET A 320 13.45 -7.83 -6.78
C MET A 320 13.89 -6.71 -5.85
N VAL A 321 15.19 -6.41 -5.88
CA VAL A 321 15.80 -5.27 -5.19
C VAL A 321 16.42 -4.30 -6.18
N GLN A 322 16.34 -2.99 -5.86
CA GLN A 322 17.04 -1.91 -6.54
C GLN A 322 17.96 -1.24 -5.53
N VAL A 323 19.27 -1.30 -5.75
CA VAL A 323 20.27 -0.76 -4.83
C VAL A 323 20.42 0.76 -5.06
N GLN A 324 20.51 1.53 -3.97
CA GLN A 324 20.84 2.96 -4.05
C GLN A 324 22.28 3.15 -4.51
N THR A 325 22.48 3.82 -5.65
CA THR A 325 23.81 4.13 -6.23
C THR A 325 24.10 5.63 -6.31
N ASP A 326 23.06 6.45 -6.20
CA ASP A 326 23.15 7.91 -6.25
C ASP A 326 22.17 8.49 -5.22
N PRO A 327 22.62 9.01 -4.07
CA PRO A 327 21.75 9.46 -3.00
C PRO A 327 20.91 10.70 -3.40
N HIS A 328 21.40 11.52 -4.35
CA HIS A 328 20.68 12.71 -4.81
C HIS A 328 19.52 12.36 -5.74
N ARG A 329 19.69 11.34 -6.60
CA ARG A 329 18.66 10.89 -7.54
C ARG A 329 17.79 9.78 -6.99
N MET A 330 18.23 9.13 -5.92
CA MET A 330 17.57 8.03 -5.23
C MET A 330 17.43 8.36 -3.73
N PRO A 331 16.71 9.46 -3.38
CA PRO A 331 16.65 9.95 -2.00
C PRO A 331 15.94 8.96 -1.07
N ILE A 332 16.36 8.93 0.21
CA ILE A 332 15.74 8.15 1.28
C ILE A 332 14.59 8.90 1.92
N GLU A 333 14.75 10.20 2.14
CA GLU A 333 13.79 11.02 2.88
C GLU A 333 12.66 11.60 2.01
N ASN A 334 12.65 11.32 0.69
CA ASN A 334 11.63 11.79 -0.23
C ASN A 334 10.97 10.62 -0.97
N ALA A 335 9.80 10.19 -0.51
CA ALA A 335 9.06 9.06 -1.05
C ALA A 335 8.35 9.35 -2.40
N SER A 336 8.29 10.63 -2.85
CA SER A 336 7.65 11.00 -4.12
C SER A 336 8.55 10.81 -5.35
N VAL A 337 9.82 10.44 -5.15
CA VAL A 337 10.79 10.23 -6.22
C VAL A 337 10.89 8.76 -6.57
N LYS A 338 10.57 8.42 -7.82
CA LYS A 338 10.88 7.08 -8.36
C LYS A 338 12.39 6.99 -8.59
N TRP A 339 13.02 5.98 -8.03
CA TRP A 339 14.44 5.71 -8.27
C TRP A 339 14.67 5.29 -9.72
N PRO A 340 15.62 5.91 -10.45
CA PRO A 340 15.82 5.65 -11.88
C PRO A 340 16.47 4.28 -12.14
N GLU A 341 15.78 3.41 -12.85
CA GLU A 341 16.28 2.07 -13.19
C GLU A 341 17.54 2.11 -14.08
N ARG A 342 17.78 3.20 -14.83
CA ARG A 342 19.00 3.41 -15.61
C ARG A 342 20.26 3.57 -14.76
N LEU A 343 20.11 4.00 -13.49
CA LEU A 343 21.23 4.12 -12.54
C LEU A 343 21.45 2.82 -11.77
N SER A 344 20.39 2.12 -11.46
CA SER A 344 20.41 0.85 -10.77
C SER A 344 19.18 0.04 -11.19
N PRO A 345 19.34 -1.03 -11.98
CA PRO A 345 18.21 -1.88 -12.38
C PRO A 345 17.72 -2.73 -11.19
N TYR A 346 16.48 -3.15 -11.25
CA TYR A 346 15.95 -4.15 -10.32
C TYR A 346 16.56 -5.52 -10.60
N VAL A 347 17.07 -6.18 -9.55
CA VAL A 347 17.69 -7.51 -9.60
C VAL A 347 16.81 -8.50 -8.82
N PRO A 348 16.40 -9.64 -9.38
CA PRO A 348 15.64 -10.66 -8.67
C PRO A 348 16.49 -11.30 -7.56
N VAL A 349 15.91 -11.40 -6.35
CA VAL A 349 16.56 -12.03 -5.18
C VAL A 349 15.72 -13.17 -4.61
N ALA A 350 14.43 -13.20 -4.91
CA ALA A 350 13.55 -14.27 -4.48
C ALA A 350 12.39 -14.44 -5.49
N ARG A 351 11.67 -15.54 -5.36
CA ARG A 351 10.44 -15.82 -6.10
C ARG A 351 9.29 -16.06 -5.14
N LEU A 352 8.17 -15.38 -5.37
CA LEU A 352 6.92 -15.67 -4.69
C LEU A 352 6.07 -16.54 -5.62
N ARG A 353 5.76 -17.75 -5.16
CA ARG A 353 4.85 -18.68 -5.82
C ARG A 353 3.53 -18.71 -5.08
N LEU A 354 2.44 -18.58 -5.81
CA LEU A 354 1.07 -18.74 -5.32
C LEU A 354 0.50 -20.01 -5.96
N PRO A 355 0.36 -21.11 -5.23
CA PRO A 355 -0.20 -22.34 -5.76
C PRO A 355 -1.66 -22.16 -6.17
N ALA A 356 -2.15 -23.03 -7.05
CA ALA A 356 -3.57 -23.11 -7.36
C ALA A 356 -4.37 -23.32 -6.08
N GLN A 357 -5.34 -22.45 -5.80
CA GLN A 357 -6.08 -22.47 -4.55
C GLN A 357 -7.40 -21.72 -4.64
N ARG A 358 -8.36 -22.10 -3.79
CA ARG A 358 -9.50 -21.27 -3.44
C ARG A 358 -9.15 -20.46 -2.20
N PHE A 359 -9.57 -19.19 -2.16
CA PHE A 359 -9.25 -18.26 -1.07
C PHE A 359 -10.43 -17.32 -0.73
N ASP A 360 -11.59 -17.60 -1.27
CA ASP A 360 -12.79 -16.76 -1.20
C ASP A 360 -13.77 -17.18 -0.08
N SER A 361 -13.39 -18.16 0.75
CA SER A 361 -14.22 -18.52 1.90
C SER A 361 -14.30 -17.37 2.91
N ASP A 362 -15.47 -17.19 3.54
CA ASP A 362 -15.68 -16.15 4.55
C ASP A 362 -14.66 -16.24 5.70
N ARG A 363 -14.25 -17.45 6.06
CA ARG A 363 -13.23 -17.70 7.10
C ARG A 363 -11.85 -17.19 6.69
N GLN A 364 -11.44 -17.46 5.45
CA GLN A 364 -10.13 -17.02 4.95
C GLN A 364 -10.10 -15.50 4.73
N LEU A 365 -11.18 -14.91 4.26
CA LEU A 365 -11.31 -13.46 4.16
C LEU A 365 -11.31 -12.78 5.54
N ALA A 366 -11.97 -13.40 6.55
CA ALA A 366 -11.94 -12.91 7.92
C ALA A 366 -10.56 -13.05 8.57
N PHE A 367 -9.74 -13.99 8.12
CA PHE A 367 -8.35 -14.13 8.59
C PHE A 367 -7.51 -12.86 8.29
N ALA A 368 -7.83 -12.11 7.25
CA ALA A 368 -7.23 -10.80 7.01
C ALA A 368 -7.32 -9.85 8.21
N ASP A 369 -8.38 -9.96 9.04
CA ASP A 369 -8.58 -9.09 10.20
C ASP A 369 -7.70 -9.49 11.40
N VAL A 370 -7.34 -10.78 11.48
CA VAL A 370 -6.40 -11.31 12.49
C VAL A 370 -4.98 -10.85 12.20
N LEU A 371 -4.59 -10.84 10.93
CA LEU A 371 -3.23 -10.47 10.50
C LEU A 371 -2.93 -9.00 10.77
N ARG A 372 -1.71 -8.74 11.24
CA ARG A 372 -1.06 -7.43 11.23
C ARG A 372 0.02 -7.43 10.16
N TYR A 373 0.24 -6.30 9.57
CA TYR A 373 1.38 -6.05 8.70
C TYR A 373 2.06 -4.79 9.19
N ASN A 374 3.38 -4.85 9.38
CA ASN A 374 4.19 -3.70 9.74
C ASN A 374 5.58 -3.87 9.09
N PRO A 375 6.09 -2.92 8.32
CA PRO A 375 7.41 -3.03 7.69
C PRO A 375 8.55 -3.19 8.72
N TRP A 376 8.28 -2.90 10.01
CA TRP A 376 9.21 -3.09 11.11
C TRP A 376 9.17 -4.50 11.74
N HIS A 377 8.23 -5.37 11.34
CA HIS A 377 8.36 -6.82 11.55
C HIS A 377 9.43 -7.34 10.58
N SER A 378 10.67 -7.02 10.86
CA SER A 378 11.80 -7.31 9.98
C SER A 378 13.09 -7.51 10.77
N LEU A 379 14.05 -8.20 10.15
CA LEU A 379 15.42 -8.30 10.67
C LEU A 379 16.12 -6.92 10.61
N ALA A 380 17.10 -6.69 11.46
CA ALA A 380 17.90 -5.46 11.46
C ALA A 380 18.59 -5.19 10.11
N ALA A 381 18.97 -6.26 9.39
CA ALA A 381 19.53 -6.16 8.04
C ALA A 381 18.56 -5.58 7.00
N HIS A 382 17.26 -5.59 7.30
CA HIS A 382 16.19 -5.04 6.46
C HIS A 382 15.46 -3.88 7.13
N LYS A 383 16.15 -3.13 8.00
CA LYS A 383 15.55 -1.97 8.70
C LYS A 383 14.89 -1.02 7.69
N PRO A 384 13.61 -0.64 7.90
CA PRO A 384 12.95 0.39 7.12
C PRO A 384 13.65 1.75 7.28
N LEU A 385 13.87 2.48 6.18
CA LEU A 385 14.57 3.76 6.15
C LEU A 385 13.66 4.92 5.75
N GLY A 386 14.00 6.12 6.20
CA GLY A 386 13.34 7.37 5.88
C GLY A 386 12.16 7.70 6.79
N ASN A 387 11.79 8.98 6.83
CA ASN A 387 10.74 9.52 7.71
C ASN A 387 9.39 8.80 7.56
N SER A 388 8.97 8.49 6.33
CA SER A 388 7.74 7.75 6.07
C SER A 388 7.74 6.35 6.69
N ASN A 389 8.85 5.63 6.63
CA ASN A 389 8.97 4.31 7.24
C ASN A 389 9.13 4.39 8.76
N ARG A 390 9.83 5.40 9.30
CA ARG A 390 9.94 5.60 10.75
C ARG A 390 8.55 5.85 11.36
N ALA A 391 7.73 6.71 10.73
CA ALA A 391 6.35 6.93 11.15
C ALA A 391 5.48 5.66 11.09
N ARG A 392 5.66 4.82 10.07
CA ARG A 392 4.90 3.55 9.90
C ARG A 392 5.07 2.59 11.07
N ARG A 393 6.20 2.62 11.79
CA ARG A 393 6.43 1.75 12.97
C ARG A 393 5.28 1.86 13.97
N GLN A 394 5.05 3.05 14.46
CA GLN A 394 4.04 3.32 15.48
C GLN A 394 2.63 3.38 14.88
N MET A 395 2.48 4.04 13.74
CA MET A 395 1.19 4.20 13.05
C MET A 395 0.54 2.85 12.73
N TYR A 396 1.27 1.89 12.14
CA TYR A 396 0.71 0.59 11.79
C TYR A 396 0.38 -0.23 13.03
N TRP A 397 1.21 -0.16 14.06
CA TRP A 397 0.99 -0.86 15.33
C TRP A 397 -0.26 -0.35 16.06
N GLU A 398 -0.41 0.97 16.25
CA GLU A 398 -1.54 1.55 16.96
C GLU A 398 -2.86 1.38 16.19
N LEU A 399 -2.86 1.63 14.88
CA LEU A 399 -4.08 1.51 14.08
C LEU A 399 -4.53 0.05 13.93
N ALA A 400 -3.60 -0.91 13.87
CA ALA A 400 -3.95 -2.33 13.90
C ALA A 400 -4.60 -2.72 15.23
N ARG A 401 -4.05 -2.27 16.37
CA ARG A 401 -4.63 -2.50 17.71
C ARG A 401 -6.00 -1.86 17.84
N LEU A 402 -6.16 -0.61 17.39
CA LEU A 402 -7.46 0.07 17.41
C LEU A 402 -8.52 -0.73 16.63
N ARG A 403 -8.21 -1.12 15.39
CA ARG A 403 -9.11 -1.91 14.55
C ARG A 403 -9.47 -3.24 15.20
N GLN A 404 -8.49 -3.96 15.73
CA GLN A 404 -8.70 -5.25 16.38
C GLN A 404 -9.52 -5.11 17.67
N ALA A 405 -9.27 -4.07 18.46
CA ALA A 405 -10.08 -3.77 19.65
C ALA A 405 -11.54 -3.44 19.28
N MET A 406 -11.77 -2.60 18.25
CA MET A 406 -13.12 -2.30 17.77
C MET A 406 -13.84 -3.55 17.25
N ASN A 407 -13.13 -4.48 16.64
CA ASN A 407 -13.67 -5.72 16.07
C ASN A 407 -13.70 -6.89 17.08
N GLN A 408 -13.14 -6.70 18.28
CA GLN A 408 -12.98 -7.76 19.30
C GLN A 408 -12.20 -8.98 18.75
N VAL A 409 -11.20 -8.73 17.90
CA VAL A 409 -10.34 -9.76 17.29
C VAL A 409 -8.98 -9.74 17.98
N LYS A 410 -8.50 -10.90 18.44
CA LYS A 410 -7.16 -11.02 18.98
C LYS A 410 -6.14 -11.14 17.86
N HIS A 411 -4.99 -10.50 18.05
CA HIS A 411 -3.83 -10.71 17.20
C HIS A 411 -3.25 -12.12 17.45
N VAL A 412 -2.91 -12.78 16.37
CA VAL A 412 -2.16 -14.05 16.39
C VAL A 412 -1.09 -13.96 15.31
N GLU A 413 0.16 -14.21 15.68
CA GLU A 413 1.24 -14.36 14.72
C GLU A 413 1.02 -15.66 13.93
N PRO A 414 0.93 -15.61 12.59
CA PRO A 414 0.64 -16.80 11.80
C PRO A 414 1.86 -17.72 11.70
N THR A 415 1.59 -19.01 11.59
CA THR A 415 2.61 -20.06 11.47
C THR A 415 2.75 -20.62 10.05
N GLY A 416 1.77 -20.36 9.18
CA GLY A 416 1.66 -20.99 7.86
C GLY A 416 0.88 -22.32 7.87
N ALA A 417 0.55 -22.82 9.05
CA ALA A 417 -0.21 -24.08 9.20
C ALA A 417 -1.75 -23.85 9.19
N GLU A 418 -2.19 -22.58 9.20
CA GLU A 418 -3.62 -22.25 9.23
C GLU A 418 -4.35 -22.85 8.03
N GLN A 419 -5.47 -23.52 8.26
CA GLN A 419 -6.28 -24.17 7.22
C GLN A 419 -7.67 -23.55 7.15
N PHE A 420 -8.12 -23.34 5.94
CA PHE A 420 -9.45 -22.83 5.62
C PHE A 420 -10.13 -23.84 4.70
N PRO A 421 -10.92 -24.77 5.24
CA PRO A 421 -11.69 -25.70 4.40
C PRO A 421 -12.61 -24.91 3.48
N ALA A 422 -12.77 -25.44 2.28
CA ALA A 422 -13.58 -24.86 1.20
C ALA A 422 -15.04 -24.70 1.57
#